data_c6dce41aa62a39be89b7dbd862eed3d7
#
_entry.id   c6dce41aa62a39be89b7dbd862eed3d7
#
_cell.length_a   1.000
_cell.length_b   1.000
_cell.length_c   1.000
_cell.angle_alpha   90.00
_cell.angle_beta   90.00
_cell.angle_gamma   90.00
#
_symmetry.space_group_name_H-M   'P 1'
#
loop_
_entity.id
_entity.type
_entity.pdbx_description
1 polymer ?
#
loop_
_entity_poly.entity_id
_entity_poly.type
_entity_poly.pdbx_seq_one_letter_code
_entity_poly.pdbx_strand_id
1 'polypeptide(L)'
;YKRQVQKYTNDFHDVMRVFNILSPSIEPTATGHIIEQISFVQKIINNGYAYEVNGSVYFNVRKFSEDYPYGELSGRKIDELMNNTRELDGQSEKRDPLDFALWKNADESHLMKWPSPWGMGFPGWHLECSVMSTKYLGEEFDIHGGGMDLKFPHHECEIAQNLSLIHISEPTRRLV
;
A
#
# COMPACT_ATOMS: atom_id res chain seq x y z
N TYR A 1 -9.18 -23.41 -2.30
CA TYR A 1 -8.49 -22.24 -1.74
C TYR A 1 -9.37 -21.45 -0.78
N LYS A 2 -10.56 -20.93 -1.18
CA LYS A 2 -11.48 -20.16 -0.30
C LYS A 2 -11.86 -20.92 0.98
N ARG A 3 -12.18 -22.21 0.87
CA ARG A 3 -12.48 -23.06 2.02
C ARG A 3 -11.29 -23.22 2.97
N GLN A 4 -10.08 -23.31 2.42
CA GLN A 4 -8.85 -23.41 3.21
C GLN A 4 -8.58 -22.11 3.99
N VAL A 5 -8.70 -20.97 3.35
CA VAL A 5 -8.55 -19.65 4.01
C VAL A 5 -9.55 -19.52 5.15
N GLN A 6 -10.83 -19.82 4.93
CA GLN A 6 -11.86 -19.75 5.97
C GLN A 6 -11.54 -20.67 7.17
N LYS A 7 -11.06 -21.89 6.89
CA LYS A 7 -10.65 -22.81 7.96
C LYS A 7 -9.57 -22.19 8.84
N TYR A 8 -8.47 -21.72 8.24
CA TYR A 8 -7.35 -21.16 9.02
C TYR A 8 -7.69 -19.83 9.70
N THR A 9 -8.59 -19.04 9.13
CA THR A 9 -9.13 -17.85 9.82
C THR A 9 -9.86 -18.24 11.10
N ASN A 10 -10.71 -19.26 11.05
CA ASN A 10 -11.41 -19.75 12.24
C ASN A 10 -10.42 -20.32 13.27
N ASP A 11 -9.47 -21.16 12.82
CA ASP A 11 -8.44 -21.73 13.69
C ASP A 11 -7.63 -20.62 14.40
N PHE A 12 -7.29 -19.53 13.69
CA PHE A 12 -6.61 -18.37 14.25
C PHE A 12 -7.44 -17.69 15.35
N HIS A 13 -8.71 -17.41 15.09
CA HIS A 13 -9.60 -16.80 16.08
C HIS A 13 -9.78 -17.70 17.31
N ASP A 14 -9.85 -19.02 17.11
CA ASP A 14 -9.95 -19.97 18.22
C ASP A 14 -8.69 -19.93 19.10
N VAL A 15 -7.51 -19.87 18.49
CA VAL A 15 -6.23 -19.72 19.23
C VAL A 15 -6.19 -18.39 20.00
N MET A 16 -6.59 -17.28 19.38
CA MET A 16 -6.64 -15.98 20.08
C MET A 16 -7.55 -16.01 21.30
N ARG A 17 -8.70 -16.69 21.22
CA ARG A 17 -9.60 -16.87 22.36
C ARG A 17 -8.96 -17.68 23.49
N VAL A 18 -8.20 -18.74 23.16
CA VAL A 18 -7.47 -19.54 24.18
C VAL A 18 -6.47 -18.68 24.95
N PHE A 19 -5.82 -17.71 24.27
CA PHE A 19 -4.94 -16.75 24.92
C PHE A 19 -5.65 -15.57 25.59
N ASN A 20 -6.99 -15.58 25.62
CA ASN A 20 -7.83 -14.53 26.21
C ASN A 20 -7.56 -13.15 25.59
N ILE A 21 -7.26 -13.10 24.28
CA ILE A 21 -7.05 -11.88 23.53
C ILE A 21 -8.42 -11.32 23.13
N LEU A 22 -8.62 -10.02 23.38
CA LEU A 22 -9.83 -9.32 22.96
C LEU A 22 -9.88 -9.25 21.43
N SER A 23 -11.07 -9.52 20.88
CA SER A 23 -11.30 -9.37 19.45
C SER A 23 -11.20 -7.89 19.03
N PRO A 24 -10.67 -7.58 17.84
CA PRO A 24 -10.69 -6.22 17.33
C PRO A 24 -12.12 -5.75 17.08
N SER A 25 -12.35 -4.44 17.15
CA SER A 25 -13.67 -3.86 16.86
C SER A 25 -14.05 -4.00 15.40
N ILE A 26 -13.07 -3.97 14.50
CA ILE A 26 -13.21 -4.14 13.05
C ILE A 26 -12.05 -5.02 12.57
N GLU A 27 -12.35 -5.97 11.71
CA GLU A 27 -11.37 -6.85 11.06
C GLU A 27 -11.61 -6.84 9.55
N PRO A 28 -11.16 -5.78 8.84
CA PRO A 28 -11.40 -5.63 7.42
C PRO A 28 -10.51 -6.58 6.62
N THR A 29 -11.01 -7.00 5.45
CA THR A 29 -10.25 -7.84 4.52
C THR A 29 -9.90 -7.05 3.26
N ALA A 30 -8.67 -7.22 2.76
CA ALA A 30 -8.22 -6.56 1.53
C ALA A 30 -9.12 -6.89 0.33
N THR A 31 -9.56 -8.16 0.23
CA THR A 31 -10.45 -8.63 -0.84
C THR A 31 -11.87 -8.05 -0.76
N GLY A 32 -12.29 -7.59 0.40
CA GLY A 32 -13.55 -6.88 0.60
C GLY A 32 -13.50 -5.39 0.22
N HIS A 33 -12.30 -4.87 -0.13
CA HIS A 33 -12.07 -3.43 -0.34
C HIS A 33 -11.44 -3.12 -1.71
N ILE A 34 -11.64 -3.98 -2.70
CA ILE A 34 -11.04 -3.80 -4.04
C ILE A 34 -11.52 -2.51 -4.72
N ILE A 35 -12.80 -2.17 -4.58
CA ILE A 35 -13.37 -0.97 -5.19
C ILE A 35 -12.71 0.29 -4.60
N GLU A 36 -12.57 0.32 -3.29
CA GLU A 36 -11.93 1.42 -2.59
C GLU A 36 -10.44 1.54 -2.96
N GLN A 37 -9.74 0.41 -3.09
CA GLN A 37 -8.34 0.38 -3.51
C GLN A 37 -8.17 0.93 -4.93
N ILE A 38 -9.01 0.54 -5.88
CA ILE A 38 -9.02 1.09 -7.24
C ILE A 38 -9.27 2.60 -7.22
N SER A 39 -10.26 3.05 -6.45
CA SER A 39 -10.56 4.48 -6.30
C SER A 39 -9.39 5.26 -5.69
N PHE A 40 -8.70 4.69 -4.73
CA PHE A 40 -7.54 5.29 -4.07
C PHE A 40 -6.36 5.44 -5.05
N VAL A 41 -6.06 4.40 -5.83
CA VAL A 41 -5.03 4.45 -6.89
C VAL A 41 -5.37 5.52 -7.93
N GLN A 42 -6.63 5.62 -8.35
CA GLN A 42 -7.04 6.63 -9.31
C GLN A 42 -6.82 8.06 -8.78
N LYS A 43 -7.04 8.29 -7.50
CA LYS A 43 -6.76 9.59 -6.87
C LYS A 43 -5.26 9.90 -6.89
N ILE A 44 -4.40 8.92 -6.57
CA ILE A 44 -2.94 9.09 -6.62
C ILE A 44 -2.47 9.43 -8.04
N ILE A 45 -3.03 8.76 -9.07
CA ILE A 45 -2.76 9.08 -10.48
C ILE A 45 -3.17 10.52 -10.79
N ASN A 46 -4.38 10.92 -10.41
CA ASN A 46 -4.91 12.25 -10.68
C ASN A 46 -4.08 13.36 -10.02
N ASN A 47 -3.48 13.07 -8.86
CA ASN A 47 -2.56 13.99 -8.17
C ASN A 47 -1.13 13.98 -8.76
N GLY A 48 -0.86 13.13 -9.76
CA GLY A 48 0.42 13.09 -10.48
C GLY A 48 1.53 12.27 -9.83
N TYR A 49 1.23 11.52 -8.74
CA TYR A 49 2.21 10.70 -8.03
C TYR A 49 2.23 9.23 -8.46
N ALA A 50 1.44 8.85 -9.45
CA ALA A 50 1.47 7.50 -10.01
C ALA A 50 1.34 7.52 -11.54
N TYR A 51 1.75 6.42 -12.17
CA TYR A 51 1.69 6.23 -13.60
C TYR A 51 1.36 4.79 -13.96
N GLU A 52 0.73 4.61 -15.12
CA GLU A 52 0.41 3.29 -15.68
C GLU A 52 1.47 2.84 -16.67
N VAL A 53 1.79 1.54 -16.63
CA VAL A 53 2.60 0.84 -17.64
C VAL A 53 2.06 -0.58 -17.82
N ASN A 54 1.67 -0.94 -19.02
CA ASN A 54 1.23 -2.31 -19.39
C ASN A 54 0.14 -2.90 -18.48
N GLY A 55 -0.82 -2.07 -18.03
CA GLY A 55 -1.89 -2.50 -17.13
C GLY A 55 -1.50 -2.61 -15.66
N SER A 56 -0.25 -2.27 -15.31
CA SER A 56 0.21 -2.08 -13.94
C SER A 56 0.27 -0.60 -13.60
N VAL A 57 0.08 -0.25 -12.32
CA VAL A 57 0.22 1.13 -11.83
C VAL A 57 1.31 1.18 -10.78
N TYR A 58 2.24 2.10 -10.95
CA TYR A 58 3.37 2.31 -10.06
C TYR A 58 3.33 3.69 -9.41
N PHE A 59 3.68 3.76 -8.14
CA PHE A 59 3.90 5.01 -7.43
C PHE A 59 5.24 5.60 -7.83
N ASN A 60 5.26 6.90 -8.15
CA ASN A 60 6.45 7.63 -8.57
C ASN A 60 7.13 8.25 -7.33
N VAL A 61 8.10 7.52 -6.78
CA VAL A 61 8.81 7.93 -5.55
C VAL A 61 9.60 9.21 -5.78
N ARG A 62 10.24 9.39 -6.94
CA ARG A 62 10.99 10.61 -7.21
C ARG A 62 10.11 11.84 -7.27
N LYS A 63 8.97 11.75 -7.96
CA LYS A 63 8.02 12.87 -8.03
C LYS A 63 7.48 13.22 -6.65
N PHE A 64 7.15 12.21 -5.85
CA PHE A 64 6.70 12.41 -4.47
C PHE A 64 7.78 13.11 -3.63
N SER A 65 9.05 12.74 -3.83
CA SER A 65 10.18 13.29 -3.06
C SER A 65 10.52 14.77 -3.38
N GLU A 66 9.96 15.31 -4.46
CA GLU A 66 10.04 16.76 -4.75
C GLU A 66 9.17 17.58 -3.77
N ASP A 67 8.05 16.99 -3.31
CA ASP A 67 7.05 17.68 -2.50
C ASP A 67 7.08 17.22 -1.02
N TYR A 68 7.48 15.96 -0.76
CA TYR A 68 7.46 15.32 0.57
C TYR A 68 8.71 14.51 0.85
N PRO A 69 9.17 14.40 2.10
CA PRO A 69 10.29 13.55 2.46
C PRO A 69 9.91 12.06 2.37
N TYR A 70 10.63 11.29 1.55
CA TYR A 70 10.52 9.82 1.49
C TYR A 70 11.68 9.17 2.24
N GLY A 71 11.41 8.19 3.10
CA GLY A 71 12.42 7.51 3.90
C GLY A 71 12.64 8.11 5.29
N GLU A 72 11.87 9.11 5.69
CA GLU A 72 12.02 9.82 6.98
C GLU A 72 11.78 8.88 8.16
N LEU A 73 10.71 8.08 8.12
CA LEU A 73 10.40 7.10 9.18
C LEU A 73 11.52 6.07 9.34
N SER A 74 12.05 5.55 8.25
CA SER A 74 13.10 4.53 8.28
C SER A 74 14.49 5.09 8.52
N GLY A 75 14.68 6.40 8.35
CA GLY A 75 15.98 7.08 8.38
C GLY A 75 16.84 6.77 7.16
N ARG A 76 16.24 6.31 6.05
CA ARG A 76 16.95 5.94 4.82
C ARG A 76 16.94 7.09 3.82
N LYS A 77 18.08 7.34 3.20
CA LYS A 77 18.20 8.30 2.11
C LYS A 77 17.95 7.63 0.77
N ILE A 78 17.28 8.35 -0.14
CA ILE A 78 16.94 7.85 -1.49
C ILE A 78 18.18 7.34 -2.23
N ASP A 79 19.29 8.05 -2.15
CA ASP A 79 20.54 7.67 -2.83
C ASP A 79 21.14 6.35 -2.30
N GLU A 80 20.93 6.05 -1.01
CA GLU A 80 21.37 4.80 -0.38
C GLU A 80 20.47 3.62 -0.78
N LEU A 81 19.18 3.90 -1.01
CA LEU A 81 18.21 2.90 -1.44
C LEU A 81 18.48 2.42 -2.88
N MET A 82 18.95 3.29 -3.75
CA MET A 82 19.30 2.95 -5.13
C MET A 82 20.40 1.91 -5.23
N ASN A 83 21.37 1.93 -4.30
CA ASN A 83 22.50 1.00 -4.31
C ASN A 83 22.15 -0.41 -3.81
N ASN A 84 20.99 -0.59 -3.17
CA ASN A 84 20.57 -1.84 -2.53
C ASN A 84 19.29 -2.46 -3.13
N THR A 85 18.83 -2.00 -4.28
CA THR A 85 17.64 -2.57 -4.92
C THR A 85 17.94 -3.97 -5.46
N ARG A 86 17.24 -4.97 -4.89
CA ARG A 86 17.25 -6.34 -5.45
C ARG A 86 16.50 -6.35 -6.77
N GLU A 87 16.98 -7.16 -7.72
CA GLU A 87 16.21 -7.46 -8.93
C GLU A 87 14.92 -8.23 -8.52
N LEU A 88 13.80 -7.55 -8.62
CA LEU A 88 12.47 -8.12 -8.39
C LEU A 88 11.72 -8.21 -9.70
N ASP A 89 10.80 -9.17 -9.81
CA ASP A 89 9.93 -9.31 -10.97
C ASP A 89 9.17 -8.01 -11.27
N GLY A 90 9.23 -7.56 -12.54
CA GLY A 90 8.58 -6.32 -12.99
C GLY A 90 9.44 -5.06 -12.86
N GLN A 91 10.74 -5.17 -12.52
CA GLN A 91 11.65 -4.02 -12.46
C GLN A 91 11.86 -3.35 -13.84
N SER A 92 11.78 -4.11 -14.92
CA SER A 92 11.92 -3.58 -16.30
C SER A 92 10.78 -2.64 -16.72
N GLU A 93 9.63 -2.67 -16.03
CA GLU A 93 8.49 -1.82 -16.32
C GLU A 93 8.50 -0.49 -15.54
N LYS A 94 9.27 -0.42 -14.47
CA LYS A 94 9.35 0.77 -13.63
C LYS A 94 10.21 1.85 -14.27
N ARG A 95 9.82 3.11 -14.10
CA ARG A 95 10.62 4.27 -14.51
C ARG A 95 11.84 4.47 -13.61
N ASP A 96 11.69 4.15 -12.33
CA ASP A 96 12.76 4.18 -11.33
C ASP A 96 12.72 2.90 -10.47
N PRO A 97 13.88 2.33 -10.08
CA PRO A 97 13.93 1.16 -9.21
C PRO A 97 13.24 1.32 -7.86
N LEU A 98 13.14 2.56 -7.37
CA LEU A 98 12.47 2.88 -6.10
C LEU A 98 10.94 2.87 -6.20
N ASP A 99 10.38 2.95 -7.41
CA ASP A 99 8.95 2.95 -7.60
C ASP A 99 8.35 1.63 -7.12
N PHE A 100 7.18 1.68 -6.52
CA PHE A 100 6.51 0.50 -6.02
C PHE A 100 5.12 0.34 -6.62
N ALA A 101 4.66 -0.91 -6.71
CA ALA A 101 3.39 -1.22 -7.34
C ALA A 101 2.21 -0.81 -6.44
N LEU A 102 1.27 -0.09 -7.02
CA LEU A 102 -0.07 0.17 -6.47
C LEU A 102 -1.08 -0.85 -6.99
N TRP A 103 -0.97 -1.20 -8.29
CA TRP A 103 -1.78 -2.20 -8.96
C TRP A 103 -0.89 -3.01 -9.89
N LYS A 104 -1.01 -4.31 -9.88
CA LYS A 104 -0.26 -5.21 -10.76
C LYS A 104 -1.18 -5.84 -11.78
N ASN A 105 -0.78 -5.80 -13.04
CA ASN A 105 -1.42 -6.59 -14.09
C ASN A 105 -1.32 -8.08 -13.76
N ALA A 106 -2.41 -8.82 -13.90
CA ALA A 106 -2.49 -10.26 -13.63
C ALA A 106 -2.46 -11.05 -14.93
N ASP A 107 -1.61 -12.05 -14.98
CA ASP A 107 -1.66 -13.04 -16.05
C ASP A 107 -2.87 -14.00 -15.91
N GLU A 108 -3.04 -14.90 -16.87
CA GLU A 108 -4.15 -15.87 -16.87
C GLU A 108 -4.10 -16.84 -15.68
N SER A 109 -2.93 -17.15 -15.18
CA SER A 109 -2.70 -18.10 -14.08
C SER A 109 -3.04 -17.56 -12.71
N HIS A 110 -3.12 -16.23 -12.55
CA HIS A 110 -3.47 -15.61 -11.28
C HIS A 110 -4.88 -15.96 -10.82
N LEU A 111 -4.97 -16.55 -9.63
CA LEU A 111 -6.25 -16.99 -9.05
C LEU A 111 -7.08 -15.81 -8.48
N MET A 112 -6.39 -14.79 -7.97
CA MET A 112 -7.01 -13.62 -7.33
C MET A 112 -6.72 -12.39 -8.20
N LYS A 113 -7.68 -12.02 -9.02
CA LYS A 113 -7.60 -10.85 -9.90
C LYS A 113 -8.98 -10.24 -10.08
N TRP A 114 -9.00 -8.94 -10.26
CA TRP A 114 -10.22 -8.15 -10.39
C TRP A 114 -10.14 -7.19 -11.58
N PRO A 115 -11.27 -6.84 -12.18
CA PRO A 115 -11.30 -5.83 -13.22
C PRO A 115 -11.01 -4.45 -12.62
N SER A 116 -10.23 -3.66 -13.34
CA SER A 116 -9.91 -2.28 -13.01
C SER A 116 -9.88 -1.43 -14.28
N PRO A 117 -9.79 -0.08 -14.19
CA PRO A 117 -9.60 0.78 -15.35
C PRO A 117 -8.33 0.46 -16.16
N TRP A 118 -7.34 -0.17 -15.55
CA TRP A 118 -6.05 -0.54 -16.17
C TRP A 118 -6.02 -1.98 -16.70
N GLY A 119 -7.09 -2.75 -16.50
CA GLY A 119 -7.20 -4.15 -16.88
C GLY A 119 -7.41 -5.10 -15.70
N MET A 120 -7.28 -6.40 -15.97
CA MET A 120 -7.35 -7.43 -14.93
C MET A 120 -6.08 -7.44 -14.09
N GLY A 121 -6.23 -7.29 -12.77
CA GLY A 121 -5.07 -7.18 -11.89
C GLY A 121 -5.40 -7.36 -10.42
N PHE A 122 -4.44 -7.03 -9.58
CA PHE A 122 -4.54 -7.12 -8.13
C PHE A 122 -3.79 -5.97 -7.45
N PRO A 123 -4.19 -5.57 -6.23
CA PRO A 123 -3.57 -4.46 -5.51
C PRO A 123 -2.14 -4.79 -5.08
N GLY A 124 -1.30 -3.76 -4.98
CA GLY A 124 -0.03 -3.82 -4.28
C GLY A 124 -0.25 -3.95 -2.76
N TRP A 125 0.63 -4.65 -2.09
CA TRP A 125 0.49 -4.98 -0.66
C TRP A 125 0.35 -3.74 0.25
N HIS A 126 1.07 -2.66 -0.03
CA HIS A 126 1.03 -1.45 0.81
C HIS A 126 -0.29 -0.69 0.70
N LEU A 127 -0.97 -0.82 -0.44
CA LEU A 127 -2.23 -0.15 -0.72
C LEU A 127 -3.37 -0.64 0.19
N GLU A 128 -3.37 -1.92 0.52
CA GLU A 128 -4.41 -2.55 1.31
C GLU A 128 -4.57 -1.88 2.67
N CYS A 129 -3.46 -1.69 3.39
CA CYS A 129 -3.45 -1.06 4.70
C CYS A 129 -3.82 0.42 4.64
N SER A 130 -3.25 1.17 3.68
CA SER A 130 -3.58 2.59 3.50
C SER A 130 -5.07 2.83 3.29
N VAL A 131 -5.69 2.01 2.45
CA VAL A 131 -7.12 2.14 2.12
C VAL A 131 -8.01 1.75 3.30
N MET A 132 -7.72 0.63 3.95
CA MET A 132 -8.55 0.14 5.05
C MET A 132 -8.43 1.04 6.29
N SER A 133 -7.22 1.51 6.62
CA SER A 133 -7.02 2.44 7.74
C SER A 133 -7.76 3.75 7.51
N THR A 134 -7.59 4.37 6.35
CA THR A 134 -8.29 5.63 6.02
C THR A 134 -9.81 5.46 6.04
N LYS A 135 -10.34 4.34 5.56
CA LYS A 135 -11.79 4.08 5.54
C LYS A 135 -12.40 3.98 6.92
N TYR A 136 -11.73 3.32 7.86
CA TYR A 136 -12.30 2.99 9.17
C TYR A 136 -11.82 3.88 10.31
N LEU A 137 -10.63 4.47 10.19
CA LEU A 137 -10.03 5.30 11.23
C LEU A 137 -10.00 6.80 10.85
N GLY A 138 -10.21 7.11 9.55
CA GLY A 138 -10.14 8.49 9.05
C GLY A 138 -8.76 8.83 8.49
N GLU A 139 -8.59 10.12 8.17
CA GLU A 139 -7.35 10.63 7.57
C GLU A 139 -6.20 10.71 8.59
N GLU A 140 -6.52 10.84 9.87
CA GLU A 140 -5.58 10.88 10.98
C GLU A 140 -6.00 9.87 12.05
N PHE A 141 -5.05 9.12 12.58
CA PHE A 141 -5.25 8.17 13.69
C PHE A 141 -3.98 8.06 14.54
N ASP A 142 -4.13 7.69 15.82
CA ASP A 142 -3.10 7.86 16.84
C ASP A 142 -2.01 6.78 16.81
N ILE A 143 -2.36 5.53 16.46
CA ILE A 143 -1.44 4.39 16.57
C ILE A 143 -1.51 3.55 15.30
N HIS A 144 -0.38 3.37 14.62
CA HIS A 144 -0.16 2.42 13.54
C HIS A 144 0.94 1.44 13.96
N GLY A 145 0.60 0.16 14.08
CA GLY A 145 1.51 -0.87 14.58
C GLY A 145 1.96 -1.84 13.50
N GLY A 146 3.19 -2.31 13.63
CA GLY A 146 3.76 -3.35 12.77
C GLY A 146 5.11 -3.82 13.27
N GLY A 147 5.61 -4.94 12.73
CA GLY A 147 6.96 -5.42 13.00
C GLY A 147 8.04 -4.45 12.49
N MET A 148 9.22 -4.50 13.08
CA MET A 148 10.34 -3.64 12.65
C MET A 148 10.77 -3.89 11.21
N ASP A 149 10.53 -5.07 10.69
CA ASP A 149 10.73 -5.47 9.29
C ASP A 149 9.78 -4.75 8.32
N LEU A 150 8.61 -4.29 8.80
CA LEU A 150 7.66 -3.52 8.01
C LEU A 150 7.98 -2.02 7.96
N LYS A 151 8.87 -1.53 8.83
CA LYS A 151 9.25 -0.11 8.85
C LYS A 151 9.67 0.39 7.46
N PHE A 152 10.44 -0.43 6.76
CA PHE A 152 10.82 -0.21 5.36
C PHE A 152 10.77 -1.55 4.58
N PRO A 153 10.13 -1.60 3.41
CA PRO A 153 9.49 -0.46 2.69
C PRO A 153 8.02 -0.22 3.06
N HIS A 154 7.35 -1.13 3.79
CA HIS A 154 5.88 -1.16 3.89
C HIS A 154 5.30 0.13 4.46
N HIS A 155 5.67 0.54 5.67
CA HIS A 155 5.14 1.74 6.31
C HIS A 155 5.56 3.03 5.60
N GLU A 156 6.76 3.10 5.03
CA GLU A 156 7.17 4.24 4.19
C GLU A 156 6.28 4.37 2.94
N CYS A 157 5.95 3.26 2.31
CA CYS A 157 5.04 3.26 1.16
C CYS A 157 3.62 3.67 1.55
N GLU A 158 3.13 3.25 2.72
CA GLU A 158 1.83 3.68 3.23
C GLU A 158 1.79 5.20 3.50
N ILE A 159 2.83 5.74 4.12
CA ILE A 159 2.97 7.19 4.36
C ILE A 159 2.95 7.94 3.02
N ALA A 160 3.75 7.49 2.05
CA ALA A 160 3.79 8.11 0.74
C ALA A 160 2.43 8.09 0.04
N GLN A 161 1.72 6.96 0.08
CA GLN A 161 0.38 6.84 -0.49
C GLN A 161 -0.61 7.81 0.15
N ASN A 162 -0.64 7.88 1.48
CA ASN A 162 -1.58 8.75 2.20
C ASN A 162 -1.25 10.24 2.00
N LEU A 163 0.01 10.65 2.13
CA LEU A 163 0.43 12.03 1.91
C LEU A 163 0.17 12.50 0.47
N SER A 164 0.29 11.62 -0.52
CA SER A 164 0.01 11.94 -1.92
C SER A 164 -1.46 12.30 -2.20
N LEU A 165 -2.37 12.03 -1.26
CA LEU A 165 -3.79 12.36 -1.35
C LEU A 165 -4.18 13.63 -0.59
N ILE A 166 -3.29 14.16 0.24
CA ILE A 166 -3.53 15.40 0.96
C ILE A 166 -3.34 16.55 -0.03
N HIS A 167 -4.42 17.25 -0.38
CA HIS A 167 -4.34 18.49 -1.13
C HIS A 167 -3.75 19.59 -0.24
N ILE A 168 -2.46 19.87 -0.40
CA ILE A 168 -1.88 21.06 0.19
C ILE A 168 -2.29 22.24 -0.69
N SER A 169 -3.37 22.91 -0.31
CA SER A 169 -3.74 24.22 -0.89
C SER A 169 -2.93 25.37 -0.32
N GLU A 170 -1.99 25.12 0.60
CA GLU A 170 -0.94 26.05 1.06
C GLU A 170 0.05 25.34 2.00
N PRO A 171 1.32 25.76 2.09
CA PRO A 171 2.30 25.11 2.95
C PRO A 171 2.05 25.48 4.43
N THR A 172 1.16 24.78 5.09
CA THR A 172 1.09 24.84 6.55
C THR A 172 2.11 23.87 7.13
N ARG A 173 3.33 24.37 7.31
CA ARG A 173 4.29 23.74 8.23
C ARG A 173 3.65 23.64 9.60
N ARG A 174 3.32 22.45 10.03
CA ARG A 174 3.30 22.07 11.45
C ARG A 174 3.84 20.65 11.57
N LEU A 175 5.16 20.60 11.70
CA LEU A 175 5.81 19.53 12.43
C LEU A 175 5.70 19.90 13.92
N VAL A 176 5.07 19.07 14.69
CA VAL A 176 5.24 19.02 16.13
C VAL A 176 5.81 17.67 16.48
#